data_abf00901af134712c3d7ebed5db966bf
#
_entry.id   abf00901af134712c3d7ebed5db966bf
#
_cell.length_a   1.000
_cell.length_b   1.000
_cell.length_c   1.000
_cell.angle_alpha   90.00
_cell.angle_beta   90.00
_cell.angle_gamma   90.00
#
_symmetry.space_group_name_H-M   'P 1'
#
loop_
_entity.id
_entity.type
_entity.pdbx_description
1 polymer ?
#
loop_
_entity_poly.entity_id
_entity_poly.type
_entity_poly.pdbx_seq_one_letter_code
_entity_poly.pdbx_strand_id
1 'polypeptide(L)'
;MTDSIAWFVDGAYIFESWREVAGGAPLDYTKFRNRLETLYCQAGQVIDEAYYFTADQDPPSAARNGFHTFLTHRPPTGPGLRVKLYWLSRRTLSWPRQMGGGPVLHPTMGTSYELVQQKGVDVGLAFNLMLSFNRRKWKTLLLGAGDGDFHEVVQHLVEHENVRVIGLGLESNTSTELRPYFSDLFSLKTEVANLTRSTP
;
A
#
# COMPACT_ATOMS: atom_id res chain seq x y z
N MET A 1 24.10 -0.94 -17.08
CA MET A 1 23.50 -0.78 -15.73
C MET A 1 22.23 -1.60 -15.74
N THR A 2 22.08 -2.56 -14.83
CA THR A 2 20.81 -3.28 -14.66
C THR A 2 19.76 -2.30 -14.18
N ASP A 3 18.62 -2.26 -14.85
CA ASP A 3 17.51 -1.37 -14.47
C ASP A 3 17.02 -1.77 -13.07
N SER A 4 17.11 -0.85 -12.10
CA SER A 4 16.66 -1.12 -10.73
C SER A 4 15.14 -1.06 -10.64
N ILE A 5 14.57 -1.84 -9.71
CA ILE A 5 13.13 -1.99 -9.50
C ILE A 5 12.74 -1.52 -8.10
N ALA A 6 11.69 -0.73 -8.01
CA ALA A 6 11.09 -0.31 -6.74
C ALA A 6 9.71 -0.93 -6.55
N TRP A 7 9.37 -1.26 -5.30
CA TRP A 7 8.09 -1.80 -4.89
C TRP A 7 7.49 -0.96 -3.76
N PHE A 8 6.38 -0.30 -4.03
CA PHE A 8 5.67 0.56 -3.08
C PHE A 8 4.27 0.02 -2.83
N VAL A 9 3.90 -0.14 -1.57
CA VAL A 9 2.65 -0.76 -1.14
C VAL A 9 1.90 0.17 -0.19
N ASP A 10 0.71 0.59 -0.59
CA ASP A 10 -0.32 1.02 0.35
C ASP A 10 -0.92 -0.23 0.99
N GLY A 11 -0.69 -0.39 2.30
CA GLY A 11 -1.12 -1.57 3.03
C GLY A 11 -2.64 -1.71 3.11
N ALA A 12 -3.37 -0.60 3.20
CA ALA A 12 -4.83 -0.60 3.24
C ALA A 12 -5.42 -1.04 1.90
N TYR A 13 -4.92 -0.46 0.80
CA TYR A 13 -5.37 -0.81 -0.55
C TYR A 13 -5.13 -2.29 -0.88
N ILE A 14 -3.92 -2.80 -0.62
CA ILE A 14 -3.61 -4.22 -0.88
C ILE A 14 -4.43 -5.13 0.03
N PHE A 15 -4.62 -4.79 1.30
CA PHE A 15 -5.43 -5.56 2.23
C PHE A 15 -6.89 -5.66 1.77
N GLU A 16 -7.53 -4.55 1.39
CA GLU A 16 -8.91 -4.53 0.93
C GLU A 16 -9.06 -5.29 -0.40
N SER A 17 -8.16 -5.05 -1.35
CA SER A 17 -8.16 -5.77 -2.63
C SER A 17 -7.98 -7.29 -2.44
N TRP A 18 -7.10 -7.70 -1.52
CA TRP A 18 -6.90 -9.11 -1.22
C TRP A 18 -8.12 -9.73 -0.53
N ARG A 19 -8.72 -9.03 0.45
CA ARG A 19 -9.91 -9.48 1.16
C ARG A 19 -11.08 -9.76 0.22
N GLU A 20 -11.23 -8.95 -0.83
CA GLU A 20 -12.29 -9.11 -1.83
C GLU A 20 -12.20 -10.43 -2.60
N VAL A 21 -11.00 -10.93 -2.87
CA VAL A 21 -10.80 -12.09 -3.76
C VAL A 21 -10.36 -13.36 -3.04
N ALA A 22 -9.80 -13.28 -1.84
CA ALA A 22 -9.15 -14.41 -1.17
C ALA A 22 -10.05 -15.17 -0.18
N GLY A 23 -11.33 -14.77 0.00
CA GLY A 23 -12.26 -15.47 0.88
C GLY A 23 -11.80 -15.57 2.35
N GLY A 24 -11.01 -14.59 2.83
CA GLY A 24 -10.47 -14.55 4.19
C GLY A 24 -9.10 -15.23 4.37
N ALA A 25 -8.56 -15.87 3.33
CA ALA A 25 -7.21 -16.43 3.40
C ALA A 25 -6.14 -15.34 3.54
N PRO A 26 -5.12 -15.50 4.39
CA PRO A 26 -4.09 -14.46 4.59
C PRO A 26 -3.15 -14.38 3.38
N LEU A 27 -2.76 -13.15 3.02
CA LEU A 27 -1.74 -12.87 2.01
C LEU A 27 -0.34 -13.21 2.55
N ASP A 28 0.43 -13.94 1.76
CA ASP A 28 1.85 -14.21 2.02
C ASP A 28 2.72 -13.19 1.27
N TYR A 29 3.24 -12.21 1.98
CA TYR A 29 4.08 -11.16 1.40
C TYR A 29 5.44 -11.67 0.91
N THR A 30 5.96 -12.79 1.42
CA THR A 30 7.18 -13.42 0.91
C THR A 30 6.92 -14.06 -0.45
N LYS A 31 5.83 -14.82 -0.57
CA LYS A 31 5.39 -15.35 -1.87
C LYS A 31 5.09 -14.22 -2.87
N PHE A 32 4.48 -13.12 -2.39
CA PHE A 32 4.18 -11.97 -3.23
C PHE A 32 5.45 -11.37 -3.81
N ARG A 33 6.45 -11.08 -2.98
CA ARG A 33 7.76 -10.63 -3.46
C ARG A 33 8.36 -11.59 -4.49
N ASN A 34 8.45 -12.87 -4.15
CA ASN A 34 9.04 -13.88 -5.03
C ASN A 34 8.32 -13.94 -6.39
N ARG A 35 7.00 -13.83 -6.37
CA ARG A 35 6.18 -13.82 -7.60
C ARG A 35 6.45 -12.58 -8.44
N LEU A 36 6.54 -11.40 -7.82
CA LEU A 36 6.87 -10.15 -8.51
C LEU A 36 8.29 -10.22 -9.12
N GLU A 37 9.27 -10.73 -8.38
CA GLU A 37 10.63 -10.91 -8.90
C GLU A 37 10.67 -11.89 -10.06
N THR A 38 9.92 -13.00 -9.99
CA THR A 38 9.81 -13.97 -11.10
C THR A 38 9.25 -13.36 -12.39
N LEU A 39 8.27 -12.46 -12.27
CA LEU A 39 7.58 -11.90 -13.44
C LEU A 39 8.24 -10.66 -14.01
N TYR A 40 8.87 -9.84 -13.16
CA TYR A 40 9.30 -8.49 -13.55
C TYR A 40 10.80 -8.25 -13.42
N CYS A 41 11.55 -9.13 -12.74
CA CYS A 41 13.00 -9.03 -12.66
C CYS A 41 13.68 -9.88 -13.74
N GLN A 42 14.78 -9.37 -14.27
CA GLN A 42 15.65 -10.14 -15.14
C GLN A 42 16.52 -11.11 -14.30
N ALA A 43 17.17 -12.05 -14.96
CA ALA A 43 18.05 -13.02 -14.28
C ALA A 43 19.14 -12.30 -13.45
N GLY A 44 19.18 -12.58 -12.14
CA GLY A 44 20.09 -11.96 -11.20
C GLY A 44 19.69 -10.57 -10.70
N GLN A 45 18.57 -10.03 -11.15
CA GLN A 45 17.98 -8.80 -10.64
C GLN A 45 17.03 -9.10 -9.48
N VAL A 46 16.93 -8.19 -8.53
CA VAL A 46 16.02 -8.24 -7.38
C VAL A 46 15.33 -6.90 -7.21
N ILE A 47 14.29 -6.87 -6.40
CA ILE A 47 13.66 -5.61 -6.00
C ILE A 47 14.59 -4.89 -5.02
N ASP A 48 15.13 -3.73 -5.43
CA ASP A 48 16.14 -2.99 -4.66
C ASP A 48 15.55 -2.10 -3.57
N GLU A 49 14.42 -1.45 -3.88
CA GLU A 49 13.72 -0.54 -2.99
C GLU A 49 12.30 -1.06 -2.75
N ALA A 50 11.99 -1.43 -1.50
CA ALA A 50 10.67 -1.97 -1.15
C ALA A 50 10.13 -1.29 0.10
N TYR A 51 8.89 -0.75 0.00
CA TYR A 51 8.24 0.01 1.06
C TYR A 51 6.80 -0.44 1.28
N TYR A 52 6.39 -0.44 2.54
CA TYR A 52 5.02 -0.70 2.98
C TYR A 52 4.53 0.47 3.83
N PHE A 53 3.46 1.11 3.39
CA PHE A 53 2.85 2.26 4.06
C PHE A 53 1.56 1.83 4.73
N THR A 54 1.39 2.19 5.98
CA THR A 54 0.17 1.86 6.74
C THR A 54 -0.04 2.82 7.88
N ALA A 55 -1.28 2.90 8.37
CA ALA A 55 -1.58 3.56 9.62
C ALA A 55 -2.00 2.54 10.68
N ASP A 56 -1.66 2.82 11.95
CA ASP A 56 -2.05 1.99 13.08
C ASP A 56 -2.35 2.86 14.32
N GLN A 57 -2.99 2.26 15.31
CA GLN A 57 -3.12 2.88 16.63
C GLN A 57 -1.76 2.99 17.33
N ASP A 58 -1.64 3.95 18.23
CA ASP A 58 -0.44 4.13 19.07
C ASP A 58 -0.76 3.74 20.53
N PRO A 59 -0.09 2.69 21.10
CA PRO A 59 0.80 1.75 20.44
C PRO A 59 0.06 0.70 19.59
N PRO A 60 0.72 0.09 18.58
CA PRO A 60 0.17 -1.03 17.84
C PRO A 60 -0.10 -2.24 18.73
N SER A 61 -1.08 -3.06 18.39
CA SER A 61 -1.26 -4.36 19.06
C SER A 61 -0.04 -5.27 18.84
N ALA A 62 0.19 -6.23 19.76
CA ALA A 62 1.30 -7.19 19.63
C ALA A 62 1.27 -7.94 18.30
N ALA A 63 0.08 -8.34 17.81
CA ALA A 63 -0.09 -9.00 16.52
C ALA A 63 0.29 -8.09 15.34
N ARG A 64 -0.14 -6.82 15.37
CA ARG A 64 0.24 -5.82 14.36
C ARG A 64 1.74 -5.55 14.35
N ASN A 65 2.32 -5.36 15.54
CA ASN A 65 3.75 -5.15 15.67
C ASN A 65 4.57 -6.35 15.17
N GLY A 66 4.13 -7.58 15.48
CA GLY A 66 4.72 -8.80 14.94
C GLY A 66 4.64 -8.88 13.41
N PHE A 67 3.51 -8.50 12.83
CA PHE A 67 3.35 -8.42 11.37
C PHE A 67 4.28 -7.37 10.74
N HIS A 68 4.34 -6.16 11.30
CA HIS A 68 5.24 -5.12 10.80
C HIS A 68 6.71 -5.55 10.89
N THR A 69 7.10 -6.21 11.98
CA THR A 69 8.45 -6.77 12.13
C THR A 69 8.73 -7.83 11.07
N PHE A 70 7.79 -8.78 10.85
CA PHE A 70 7.93 -9.78 9.78
C PHE A 70 8.14 -9.15 8.41
N LEU A 71 7.40 -8.09 8.08
CA LEU A 71 7.56 -7.40 6.79
C LEU A 71 8.99 -6.87 6.57
N THR A 72 9.72 -6.55 7.63
CA THR A 72 11.10 -6.03 7.52
C THR A 72 12.16 -7.12 7.35
N HIS A 73 11.83 -8.38 7.62
CA HIS A 73 12.78 -9.47 7.43
C HIS A 73 13.19 -9.59 5.96
N ARG A 74 14.49 -9.75 5.73
CA ARG A 74 15.01 -9.89 4.37
C ARG A 74 14.70 -11.27 3.78
N PRO A 75 14.61 -11.40 2.44
CA PRO A 75 14.53 -12.71 1.81
C PRO A 75 15.68 -13.63 2.26
N PRO A 76 15.45 -14.94 2.43
CA PRO A 76 14.19 -15.66 2.16
C PRO A 76 13.20 -15.68 3.35
N THR A 77 13.53 -15.09 4.51
CA THR A 77 12.74 -15.19 5.75
C THR A 77 11.55 -14.22 5.81
N GLY A 78 11.53 -13.23 4.94
CA GLY A 78 10.45 -12.26 4.82
C GLY A 78 10.55 -11.44 3.53
N PRO A 79 9.62 -10.50 3.31
CA PRO A 79 9.55 -9.75 2.05
C PRO A 79 10.56 -8.60 1.94
N GLY A 80 11.25 -8.21 3.00
CA GLY A 80 12.24 -7.13 2.99
C GLY A 80 11.66 -5.74 2.73
N LEU A 81 10.46 -5.47 3.23
CA LEU A 81 9.77 -4.18 3.08
C LEU A 81 10.20 -3.21 4.19
N ARG A 82 10.51 -1.97 3.85
CA ARG A 82 10.69 -0.89 4.82
C ARG A 82 9.32 -0.37 5.24
N VAL A 83 8.88 -0.69 6.44
CA VAL A 83 7.58 -0.25 6.97
C VAL A 83 7.64 1.24 7.33
N LYS A 84 6.69 2.00 6.79
CA LYS A 84 6.42 3.40 7.11
C LYS A 84 5.09 3.46 7.84
N LEU A 85 5.17 3.65 9.15
CA LEU A 85 4.02 3.65 10.03
C LEU A 85 3.55 5.07 10.32
N TYR A 86 2.27 5.30 10.13
CA TYR A 86 1.55 6.52 10.45
C TYR A 86 0.55 6.25 11.56
N TRP A 87 0.23 7.27 12.36
CA TRP A 87 -0.70 7.08 13.47
C TRP A 87 -2.12 7.43 13.07
N LEU A 88 -3.06 6.60 13.51
CA LEU A 88 -4.47 6.88 13.37
C LEU A 88 -4.84 8.10 14.20
N SER A 89 -5.45 9.09 13.58
CA SER A 89 -5.99 10.26 14.25
C SER A 89 -7.42 10.00 14.71
N ARG A 90 -7.69 10.21 15.99
CA ARG A 90 -9.05 10.17 16.53
C ARG A 90 -9.61 11.59 16.60
N ARG A 91 -10.79 11.78 16.10
CA ARG A 91 -11.49 13.06 16.14
C ARG A 91 -12.93 12.85 16.58
N THR A 92 -13.34 13.56 17.62
CA THR A 92 -14.76 13.62 17.98
C THR A 92 -15.55 14.35 16.90
N LEU A 93 -16.59 13.71 16.38
CA LEU A 93 -17.50 14.37 15.45
C LEU A 93 -18.28 15.45 16.21
N SER A 94 -18.32 16.64 15.63
CA SER A 94 -19.07 17.78 16.17
C SER A 94 -20.00 18.37 15.13
N TRP A 95 -21.15 18.85 15.56
CA TRP A 95 -22.04 19.60 14.71
C TRP A 95 -21.38 20.88 14.20
N PRO A 96 -21.66 21.33 12.99
CA PRO A 96 -21.23 22.64 12.51
C PRO A 96 -21.68 23.75 13.49
N ARG A 97 -20.87 24.79 13.64
CA ARG A 97 -21.22 25.92 14.56
C ARG A 97 -22.58 26.53 14.26
N GLN A 98 -22.98 26.59 12.96
CA GLN A 98 -24.30 27.07 12.52
C GLN A 98 -25.46 26.20 13.01
N MET A 99 -25.20 24.94 13.38
CA MET A 99 -26.18 23.99 13.92
C MET A 99 -26.07 23.81 15.45
N GLY A 100 -25.47 24.79 16.13
CA GLY A 100 -25.33 24.81 17.60
C GLY A 100 -23.97 24.30 18.11
N GLY A 101 -23.13 23.71 17.26
CA GLY A 101 -21.84 23.14 17.71
C GLY A 101 -22.03 21.96 18.66
N GLY A 102 -20.91 21.52 19.27
CA GLY A 102 -20.92 20.42 20.22
C GLY A 102 -20.81 19.03 19.58
N PRO A 103 -20.53 17.98 20.39
CA PRO A 103 -20.32 16.63 19.90
C PRO A 103 -21.60 16.01 19.34
N VAL A 104 -21.46 15.22 18.28
CA VAL A 104 -22.51 14.33 17.81
C VAL A 104 -22.59 13.15 18.76
N LEU A 105 -23.74 12.95 19.39
CA LEU A 105 -23.93 11.89 20.37
C LEU A 105 -24.68 10.70 19.79
N HIS A 106 -24.33 9.50 20.24
CA HIS A 106 -25.07 8.28 19.94
C HIS A 106 -26.48 8.36 20.55
N PRO A 107 -27.56 8.15 19.78
CA PRO A 107 -28.93 8.42 20.21
C PRO A 107 -29.37 7.63 21.47
N THR A 108 -28.79 6.44 21.69
CA THR A 108 -29.17 5.58 22.83
C THR A 108 -28.12 5.53 23.93
N MET A 109 -26.83 5.73 23.60
CA MET A 109 -25.71 5.59 24.57
C MET A 109 -25.25 6.91 25.16
N GLY A 110 -25.61 8.07 24.56
CA GLY A 110 -25.15 9.39 24.99
C GLY A 110 -23.64 9.63 24.84
N THR A 111 -22.91 8.68 24.29
CA THR A 111 -21.47 8.79 24.02
C THR A 111 -21.21 9.55 22.71
N SER A 112 -20.14 10.33 22.66
CA SER A 112 -19.74 11.01 21.43
C SER A 112 -19.24 10.03 20.38
N TYR A 113 -19.55 10.31 19.10
CA TYR A 113 -18.95 9.58 17.99
C TYR A 113 -17.49 10.01 17.81
N GLU A 114 -16.62 9.02 17.82
CA GLU A 114 -15.23 9.20 17.41
C GLU A 114 -15.04 8.72 15.98
N LEU A 115 -14.49 9.59 15.14
CA LEU A 115 -14.01 9.25 13.82
C LEU A 115 -12.54 8.89 13.91
N VAL A 116 -12.19 7.67 13.53
CA VAL A 116 -10.80 7.23 13.39
C VAL A 116 -10.41 7.44 11.94
N GLN A 117 -9.41 8.29 11.70
CA GLN A 117 -8.94 8.63 10.37
C GLN A 117 -7.47 8.27 10.19
N GLN A 118 -7.17 7.65 9.07
CA GLN A 118 -5.81 7.53 8.57
C GLN A 118 -5.39 8.89 8.01
N LYS A 119 -4.24 9.41 8.43
CA LYS A 119 -3.72 10.68 7.92
C LYS A 119 -2.26 10.55 7.48
N GLY A 120 -1.97 11.13 6.33
CA GLY A 120 -0.61 11.30 5.84
C GLY A 120 0.01 10.07 5.20
N VAL A 121 -0.69 8.93 5.08
CA VAL A 121 -0.19 7.73 4.40
C VAL A 121 0.05 8.03 2.93
N ASP A 122 -0.93 8.60 2.24
CA ASP A 122 -0.87 8.90 0.81
C ASP A 122 0.21 9.94 0.51
N VAL A 123 0.23 11.04 1.27
CA VAL A 123 1.29 12.05 1.18
C VAL A 123 2.66 11.44 1.46
N GLY A 124 2.74 10.58 2.46
CA GLY A 124 3.97 9.89 2.82
C GLY A 124 4.44 8.91 1.75
N LEU A 125 3.51 8.18 1.13
CA LEU A 125 3.81 7.28 0.01
C LEU A 125 4.33 8.09 -1.18
N ALA A 126 3.60 9.12 -1.63
CA ALA A 126 3.98 9.98 -2.74
C ALA A 126 5.36 10.64 -2.51
N PHE A 127 5.59 11.19 -1.30
CA PHE A 127 6.86 11.81 -0.94
C PHE A 127 8.03 10.80 -0.97
N ASN A 128 7.87 9.63 -0.33
CA ASN A 128 8.94 8.62 -0.30
C ASN A 128 9.19 8.01 -1.68
N LEU A 129 8.16 7.89 -2.53
CA LEU A 129 8.28 7.44 -3.90
C LEU A 129 9.18 8.39 -4.69
N MET A 130 8.90 9.68 -4.68
CA MET A 130 9.72 10.69 -5.36
C MET A 130 11.13 10.79 -4.76
N LEU A 131 11.26 10.71 -3.43
CA LEU A 131 12.55 10.74 -2.75
C LEU A 131 13.41 9.53 -3.12
N SER A 132 12.82 8.32 -3.14
CA SER A 132 13.48 7.09 -3.56
C SER A 132 13.89 7.16 -5.03
N PHE A 133 12.97 7.61 -5.89
CA PHE A 133 13.26 7.79 -7.31
C PHE A 133 14.44 8.74 -7.54
N ASN A 134 14.46 9.89 -6.91
CA ASN A 134 15.55 10.86 -7.06
C ASN A 134 16.92 10.32 -6.62
N ARG A 135 16.93 9.44 -5.62
CA ARG A 135 18.18 8.82 -5.12
C ARG A 135 18.66 7.63 -5.96
N ARG A 136 17.76 6.84 -6.50
CA ARG A 136 18.06 5.55 -7.11
C ARG A 136 17.87 5.51 -8.62
N LYS A 137 17.01 6.41 -9.16
CA LYS A 137 16.66 6.46 -10.59
C LYS A 137 16.25 5.08 -11.14
N TRP A 138 15.46 4.33 -10.35
CA TRP A 138 14.91 3.04 -10.77
C TRP A 138 14.04 3.20 -12.03
N LYS A 139 13.97 2.17 -12.87
CA LYS A 139 13.28 2.19 -14.15
C LYS A 139 11.93 1.47 -14.14
N THR A 140 11.67 0.67 -13.13
CA THR A 140 10.39 -0.01 -12.97
C THR A 140 9.85 0.24 -11.57
N LEU A 141 8.57 0.63 -11.50
CA LEU A 141 7.79 0.80 -10.27
C LEU A 141 6.71 -0.28 -10.22
N LEU A 142 6.72 -1.08 -9.16
CA LEU A 142 5.65 -1.98 -8.77
C LEU A 142 4.80 -1.25 -7.71
N LEU A 143 3.62 -0.77 -8.10
CA LEU A 143 2.79 0.12 -7.29
C LEU A 143 1.52 -0.60 -6.82
N GLY A 144 1.46 -0.92 -5.54
CA GLY A 144 0.28 -1.43 -4.85
C GLY A 144 -0.51 -0.30 -4.20
N ALA A 145 -1.04 0.61 -5.01
CA ALA A 145 -1.94 1.69 -4.62
C ALA A 145 -2.91 1.97 -5.76
N GLY A 146 -4.14 2.35 -5.45
CA GLY A 146 -5.20 2.54 -6.45
C GLY A 146 -5.89 3.90 -6.39
N ASP A 147 -5.53 4.76 -5.44
CA ASP A 147 -6.14 6.07 -5.27
C ASP A 147 -5.72 7.06 -6.36
N GLY A 148 -6.68 7.83 -6.88
CA GLY A 148 -6.46 8.90 -7.85
C GLY A 148 -5.51 10.00 -7.37
N ASP A 149 -5.34 10.17 -6.06
CA ASP A 149 -4.43 11.15 -5.47
C ASP A 149 -2.96 10.93 -5.90
N PHE A 150 -2.61 9.74 -6.38
CA PHE A 150 -1.28 9.43 -6.91
C PHE A 150 -1.10 9.78 -8.40
N HIS A 151 -2.17 10.23 -9.08
CA HIS A 151 -2.16 10.50 -10.53
C HIS A 151 -1.00 11.38 -10.97
N GLU A 152 -0.84 12.57 -10.40
CA GLU A 152 0.20 13.52 -10.82
C GLU A 152 1.62 12.96 -10.67
N VAL A 153 1.86 12.21 -9.58
CA VAL A 153 3.18 11.60 -9.32
C VAL A 153 3.47 10.50 -10.33
N VAL A 154 2.48 9.65 -10.60
CA VAL A 154 2.62 8.52 -11.54
C VAL A 154 2.76 9.04 -12.98
N GLN A 155 1.95 10.03 -13.37
CA GLN A 155 2.07 10.71 -14.66
C GLN A 155 3.48 11.27 -14.87
N HIS A 156 4.00 12.04 -13.90
CA HIS A 156 5.35 12.59 -13.98
C HIS A 156 6.41 11.50 -14.20
N LEU A 157 6.34 10.40 -13.47
CA LEU A 157 7.29 9.30 -13.60
C LEU A 157 7.24 8.63 -14.98
N VAL A 158 6.04 8.45 -15.53
CA VAL A 158 5.86 7.81 -16.83
C VAL A 158 6.25 8.74 -17.97
N GLU A 159 5.72 9.97 -17.97
CA GLU A 159 5.84 10.88 -19.13
C GLU A 159 7.18 11.61 -19.17
N HIS A 160 7.76 11.93 -18.02
CA HIS A 160 8.98 12.74 -17.98
C HIS A 160 10.24 11.95 -17.60
N GLU A 161 10.09 10.90 -16.80
CA GLU A 161 11.22 10.11 -16.31
C GLU A 161 11.35 8.73 -17.00
N ASN A 162 10.40 8.40 -17.90
CA ASN A 162 10.34 7.13 -18.63
C ASN A 162 10.38 5.89 -17.71
N VAL A 163 9.64 5.95 -16.60
CA VAL A 163 9.48 4.84 -15.66
C VAL A 163 8.36 3.93 -16.14
N ARG A 164 8.62 2.64 -16.19
CA ARG A 164 7.59 1.62 -16.39
C ARG A 164 6.84 1.39 -15.08
N VAL A 165 5.52 1.60 -15.06
CA VAL A 165 4.69 1.39 -13.86
C VAL A 165 3.82 0.16 -14.04
N ILE A 166 3.89 -0.76 -13.07
CA ILE A 166 3.05 -1.95 -12.97
C ILE A 166 2.11 -1.74 -11.79
N GLY A 167 0.81 -1.67 -12.03
CA GLY A 167 -0.18 -1.65 -10.96
C GLY A 167 -0.30 -3.02 -10.29
N LEU A 168 -0.41 -3.06 -8.97
CA LEU A 168 -0.63 -4.30 -8.20
C LEU A 168 -1.95 -4.18 -7.46
N GLY A 169 -2.94 -5.02 -7.76
CA GLY A 169 -4.23 -4.95 -7.09
C GLY A 169 -5.38 -5.51 -7.91
N LEU A 170 -6.52 -4.85 -7.81
CA LEU A 170 -7.71 -5.17 -8.60
C LEU A 170 -8.07 -3.99 -9.50
N GLU A 171 -8.51 -4.30 -10.70
CA GLU A 171 -8.97 -3.28 -11.63
C GLU A 171 -10.17 -2.49 -11.07
N SER A 172 -11.09 -3.17 -10.38
CA SER A 172 -12.26 -2.56 -9.73
C SER A 172 -11.89 -1.50 -8.68
N ASN A 173 -10.75 -1.67 -8.01
CA ASN A 173 -10.30 -0.84 -6.90
C ASN A 173 -9.26 0.20 -7.31
N THR A 174 -8.91 0.25 -8.61
CA THR A 174 -7.95 1.20 -9.15
C THR A 174 -8.69 2.37 -9.80
N SER A 175 -8.30 3.59 -9.46
CA SER A 175 -8.83 4.81 -10.06
C SER A 175 -8.69 4.80 -11.58
N THR A 176 -9.72 5.30 -12.27
CA THR A 176 -9.70 5.50 -13.72
C THR A 176 -8.63 6.48 -14.18
N GLU A 177 -8.16 7.35 -13.30
CA GLU A 177 -7.10 8.32 -13.56
C GLU A 177 -5.71 7.69 -13.56
N LEU A 178 -5.49 6.64 -12.75
CA LEU A 178 -4.21 5.94 -12.68
C LEU A 178 -4.01 4.90 -13.79
N ARG A 179 -5.08 4.21 -14.20
CA ARG A 179 -5.01 3.08 -15.14
C ARG A 179 -4.26 3.38 -16.45
N PRO A 180 -4.41 4.55 -17.08
CA PRO A 180 -3.73 4.86 -18.33
C PRO A 180 -2.21 4.83 -18.23
N TYR A 181 -1.65 5.02 -17.04
CA TYR A 181 -0.21 5.05 -16.79
C TYR A 181 0.37 3.68 -16.43
N PHE A 182 -0.48 2.68 -16.18
CA PHE A 182 0.00 1.32 -15.92
C PHE A 182 0.32 0.63 -17.25
N SER A 183 1.57 0.23 -17.41
CA SER A 183 1.98 -0.60 -18.56
C SER A 183 1.51 -2.05 -18.42
N ASP A 184 1.17 -2.48 -17.20
CA ASP A 184 0.62 -3.79 -16.87
C ASP A 184 -0.13 -3.72 -15.54
N LEU A 185 -1.05 -4.66 -15.30
CA LEU A 185 -1.75 -4.84 -14.03
C LEU A 185 -1.55 -6.26 -13.52
N PHE A 186 -0.80 -6.40 -12.45
CA PHE A 186 -0.70 -7.63 -11.69
C PHE A 186 -1.99 -7.82 -10.87
N SER A 187 -2.91 -8.63 -11.39
CA SER A 187 -4.21 -8.84 -10.77
C SER A 187 -4.12 -9.83 -9.61
N LEU A 188 -4.42 -9.37 -8.40
CA LEU A 188 -4.49 -10.23 -7.22
C LEU A 188 -5.52 -11.35 -7.38
N LYS A 189 -6.58 -11.14 -8.17
CA LYS A 189 -7.62 -12.13 -8.43
C LYS A 189 -7.08 -13.40 -9.09
N THR A 190 -6.16 -13.26 -10.04
CA THR A 190 -5.58 -14.41 -10.76
C THR A 190 -4.47 -15.10 -9.98
N GLU A 191 -3.95 -14.45 -8.95
CA GLU A 191 -2.80 -14.92 -8.18
C GLU A 191 -3.16 -15.48 -6.78
N VAL A 192 -4.45 -15.64 -6.47
CA VAL A 192 -4.90 -16.10 -5.14
C VAL A 192 -4.21 -17.40 -4.73
N ALA A 193 -4.18 -18.40 -5.62
CA ALA A 193 -3.55 -19.69 -5.32
C ALA A 193 -2.04 -19.58 -5.05
N ASN A 194 -1.35 -18.66 -5.72
CA ASN A 194 0.09 -18.46 -5.61
C ASN A 194 0.49 -17.66 -4.37
N LEU A 195 -0.39 -16.76 -3.91
CA LEU A 195 -0.09 -15.78 -2.87
C LEU A 195 -0.71 -16.10 -1.51
N THR A 196 -1.62 -17.07 -1.43
CA THR A 196 -2.20 -17.49 -0.16
C THR A 196 -1.13 -18.09 0.74
N ARG A 197 -1.12 -17.66 2.00
CA ARG A 197 -0.27 -18.26 3.03
C ARG A 197 -0.74 -19.68 3.30
N SER A 198 0.17 -20.63 3.20
CA SER A 198 -0.12 -22.02 3.59
C SER A 198 -0.44 -22.04 5.08
N THR A 199 -1.57 -22.62 5.45
CA THR A 199 -1.87 -22.94 6.86
C THR A 199 -0.88 -24.01 7.30
N PRO A 200 -0.23 -23.86 8.46
CA PRO A 200 0.69 -24.88 8.98
C PRO A 200 -0.03 -26.19 9.28
#